data_75461210c81f0c00b0c8495ea8f248e9
#
_entry.id   75461210c81f0c00b0c8495ea8f248e9
#
_cell.length_a   1.000
_cell.length_b   1.000
_cell.length_c   1.000
_cell.angle_alpha   90.00
_cell.angle_beta   90.00
_cell.angle_gamma   90.00
#
_symmetry.space_group_name_H-M   'P 1'
#
loop_
_entity.id
_entity.type
_entity.pdbx_description
1 polymer ?
#
loop_
_entity_poly.entity_id
_entity_poly.type
_entity_poly.pdbx_seq_one_letter_code
_entity_poly.pdbx_strand_id
1 'polypeptide(L)'
;MIDYKKESKKYRPQLIKTLLIGEAPPPNQKTYFYVPKKLSLGRTIEDDTSLPSTIFNHYFHRRPENIEEYEEFLIQLKEDGIFLIDIIDEPIPIRGNKENENYLITQIPKLKDRMNSMNINVDEEKWIFLLARNSYKKYLNNEYPKAKKIRWKDFRLHR
;
A
#
# COMPACT_ATOMS: atom_id res chain seq x y z
N MET A 1 1.46 13.47 15.54
CA MET A 1 1.20 13.29 14.10
C MET A 1 2.20 12.28 13.54
N ILE A 2 1.74 11.40 12.65
CA ILE A 2 2.60 10.35 12.09
C ILE A 2 3.61 10.97 11.12
N ASP A 3 4.87 10.60 11.26
CA ASP A 3 5.90 10.89 10.28
C ASP A 3 5.97 9.68 9.31
N TYR A 4 5.25 9.78 8.20
CA TYR A 4 5.09 8.67 7.25
C TYR A 4 6.43 8.18 6.69
N LYS A 5 7.34 9.08 6.37
CA LYS A 5 8.66 8.72 5.84
C LYS A 5 9.49 7.98 6.88
N LYS A 6 9.48 8.44 8.12
CA LYS A 6 10.22 7.82 9.22
C LYS A 6 9.68 6.42 9.52
N GLU A 7 8.36 6.28 9.59
CA GLU A 7 7.76 5.00 9.91
C GLU A 7 7.98 3.96 8.80
N SER A 8 7.81 4.35 7.54
CA SER A 8 8.05 3.43 6.42
C SER A 8 9.53 3.04 6.31
N LYS A 9 10.44 3.95 6.59
CA LYS A 9 11.88 3.70 6.51
C LYS A 9 12.33 2.58 7.44
N LYS A 10 11.69 2.41 8.59
CA LYS A 10 12.00 1.33 9.53
C LYS A 10 11.87 -0.05 8.91
N TYR A 11 10.93 -0.19 7.95
CA TYR A 11 10.59 -1.48 7.35
C TYR A 11 10.97 -1.56 5.88
N ARG A 12 11.81 -0.66 5.42
CA ARG A 12 12.27 -0.68 4.05
C ARG A 12 13.31 -1.79 3.84
N PRO A 13 13.09 -2.73 2.92
CA PRO A 13 14.08 -3.76 2.60
C PRO A 13 15.37 -3.17 2.04
N GLN A 14 16.50 -3.83 2.26
CA GLN A 14 17.74 -3.49 1.57
C GLN A 14 17.60 -3.70 0.06
N LEU A 15 16.96 -4.80 -0.31
CA LEU A 15 16.63 -5.11 -1.71
C LEU A 15 15.14 -5.30 -1.82
N ILE A 16 14.48 -4.41 -2.56
CA ILE A 16 13.04 -4.51 -2.80
C ILE A 16 12.81 -5.48 -3.96
N LYS A 17 12.14 -6.59 -3.67
CA LYS A 17 11.81 -7.62 -4.66
C LYS A 17 10.41 -7.47 -5.20
N THR A 18 9.49 -6.94 -4.39
CA THR A 18 8.10 -6.66 -4.76
C THR A 18 7.73 -5.31 -4.21
N LEU A 19 7.23 -4.44 -5.08
CA LEU A 19 6.77 -3.11 -4.69
C LEU A 19 5.26 -3.05 -4.75
N LEU A 20 4.62 -2.92 -3.59
CA LEU A 20 3.19 -2.69 -3.49
C LEU A 20 2.94 -1.19 -3.53
N ILE A 21 1.94 -0.76 -4.26
CA ILE A 21 1.64 0.66 -4.43
C ILE A 21 0.17 0.91 -4.14
N GLY A 22 -0.10 1.57 -3.01
CA GLY A 22 -1.43 2.01 -2.63
C GLY A 22 -1.75 3.41 -3.17
N GLU A 23 -2.87 3.98 -2.74
CA GLU A 23 -3.29 5.32 -3.18
C GLU A 23 -2.65 6.43 -2.37
N ALA A 24 -2.95 6.46 -1.07
CA ALA A 24 -2.47 7.47 -0.13
C ALA A 24 -2.61 6.95 1.29
N PRO A 25 -1.86 7.51 2.26
CA PRO A 25 -2.10 7.19 3.67
C PRO A 25 -3.52 7.55 4.10
N PRO A 26 -4.08 6.89 5.15
CA PRO A 26 -5.42 7.18 5.61
C PRO A 26 -5.62 8.65 5.98
N PRO A 27 -6.78 9.25 5.66
CA PRO A 27 -7.02 10.68 5.89
C PRO A 27 -7.12 11.07 7.37
N ASN A 28 -7.29 10.10 8.27
CA ASN A 28 -7.44 10.38 9.71
C ASN A 28 -6.12 10.81 10.38
N GLN A 29 -4.98 10.64 9.73
CA GLN A 29 -3.64 10.98 10.24
C GLN A 29 -3.27 10.28 11.55
N LYS A 30 -4.03 9.26 11.94
CA LYS A 30 -3.83 8.49 13.19
C LYS A 30 -3.38 7.07 12.93
N THR A 31 -3.61 6.57 11.73
CA THR A 31 -3.24 5.21 11.34
C THR A 31 -2.40 5.23 10.08
N TYR A 32 -1.53 4.24 9.95
CA TYR A 32 -0.68 4.07 8.78
C TYR A 32 -0.22 2.61 8.74
N PHE A 33 -0.08 2.04 7.56
CA PHE A 33 0.32 0.64 7.41
C PHE A 33 1.57 0.29 8.23
N TYR A 34 2.57 1.16 8.24
CA TYR A 34 3.84 0.92 8.94
C TYR A 34 3.83 1.28 10.42
N VAL A 35 2.69 1.64 10.96
CA VAL A 35 2.52 1.88 12.40
C VAL A 35 1.71 0.72 12.98
N PRO A 36 2.33 -0.22 13.71
CA PRO A 36 1.63 -1.38 14.26
C PRO A 36 0.43 -0.97 15.11
N LYS A 37 -0.67 -1.66 14.93
CA LYS A 37 -1.91 -1.43 15.65
C LYS A 37 -2.67 -2.74 15.82
N LYS A 38 -3.59 -2.77 16.78
CA LYS A 38 -4.53 -3.87 16.91
C LYS A 38 -5.61 -3.71 15.84
N LEU A 39 -5.78 -4.73 15.00
CA LEU A 39 -6.84 -4.73 14.00
C LEU A 39 -8.18 -5.09 14.65
N SER A 40 -9.28 -4.60 14.07
CA SER A 40 -10.61 -4.87 14.58
C SER A 40 -10.91 -6.37 14.53
N LEU A 41 -11.20 -6.97 15.69
CA LEU A 41 -11.50 -8.41 15.79
C LEU A 41 -12.96 -8.74 15.51
N GLY A 42 -13.83 -7.74 15.37
CA GLY A 42 -15.26 -7.96 15.15
C GLY A 42 -15.62 -8.33 13.71
N ARG A 43 -14.67 -8.29 12.78
CA ARG A 43 -14.89 -8.59 11.37
C ARG A 43 -14.31 -9.95 11.02
N THR A 44 -15.04 -10.71 10.18
CA THR A 44 -14.47 -11.88 9.54
C THR A 44 -13.39 -11.46 8.55
N ILE A 45 -12.56 -12.40 8.13
CA ILE A 45 -11.53 -12.13 7.11
C ILE A 45 -12.19 -11.64 5.81
N GLU A 46 -13.34 -12.23 5.46
CA GLU A 46 -14.07 -11.91 4.25
C GLU A 46 -14.63 -10.48 4.27
N ASP A 47 -15.03 -10.00 5.44
CA ASP A 47 -15.62 -8.66 5.61
C ASP A 47 -14.55 -7.59 5.82
N ASP A 48 -13.34 -7.98 6.25
CA ASP A 48 -12.27 -7.04 6.53
C ASP A 48 -11.50 -6.71 5.25
N THR A 49 -11.87 -5.60 4.62
CA THR A 49 -11.25 -5.13 3.38
C THR A 49 -10.20 -4.05 3.62
N SER A 50 -9.72 -3.88 4.86
CA SER A 50 -8.66 -2.92 5.15
C SER A 50 -7.37 -3.32 4.46
N LEU A 51 -6.55 -2.33 4.10
CA LEU A 51 -5.30 -2.58 3.41
C LEU A 51 -4.35 -3.49 4.21
N PRO A 52 -4.13 -3.28 5.52
CA PRO A 52 -3.29 -4.20 6.28
C PRO A 52 -3.80 -5.63 6.25
N SER A 53 -5.10 -5.83 6.44
CA SER A 53 -5.68 -7.19 6.48
C SER A 53 -5.50 -7.92 5.15
N THR A 54 -5.74 -7.25 4.02
CA THR A 54 -5.59 -7.90 2.72
C THR A 54 -4.13 -8.25 2.43
N ILE A 55 -3.19 -7.37 2.79
CA ILE A 55 -1.76 -7.63 2.60
C ILE A 55 -1.30 -8.79 3.46
N PHE A 56 -1.61 -8.76 4.75
CA PHE A 56 -1.18 -9.81 5.66
C PHE A 56 -1.82 -11.16 5.32
N ASN A 57 -3.09 -11.15 4.96
CA ASN A 57 -3.76 -12.39 4.58
C ASN A 57 -3.18 -12.96 3.27
N HIS A 58 -2.79 -12.11 2.33
CA HIS A 58 -2.13 -12.56 1.11
C HIS A 58 -0.81 -13.28 1.40
N TYR A 59 0.05 -12.70 2.23
CA TYR A 59 1.39 -13.23 2.49
C TYR A 59 1.44 -14.27 3.61
N PHE A 60 0.61 -14.13 4.65
CA PHE A 60 0.69 -14.96 5.85
C PHE A 60 -0.55 -15.83 6.08
N HIS A 61 -1.58 -15.71 5.23
CA HIS A 61 -2.84 -16.45 5.29
C HIS A 61 -3.65 -16.21 6.56
N ARG A 62 -3.37 -15.10 7.26
CA ARG A 62 -4.10 -14.70 8.47
C ARG A 62 -3.83 -13.24 8.80
N ARG A 63 -4.66 -12.68 9.67
CA ARG A 63 -4.45 -11.34 10.21
C ARG A 63 -3.65 -11.42 11.52
N PRO A 64 -2.88 -10.37 11.86
CA PRO A 64 -2.20 -10.34 13.15
C PRO A 64 -3.23 -10.25 14.28
N GLU A 65 -3.00 -10.99 15.38
CA GLU A 65 -3.89 -11.04 16.51
C GLU A 65 -3.66 -9.90 17.51
N ASN A 66 -2.47 -9.30 17.51
CA ASN A 66 -2.08 -8.24 18.42
C ASN A 66 -1.03 -7.33 17.78
N ILE A 67 -0.64 -6.28 18.50
CA ILE A 67 0.33 -5.29 18.01
C ILE A 67 1.70 -5.93 17.76
N GLU A 68 2.14 -6.80 18.65
CA GLU A 68 3.43 -7.47 18.55
C GLU A 68 3.50 -8.34 17.28
N GLU A 69 2.44 -9.06 16.97
CA GLU A 69 2.37 -9.88 15.76
C GLU A 69 2.30 -9.01 14.51
N TYR A 70 1.59 -7.88 14.55
CA TYR A 70 1.58 -6.93 13.45
C TYR A 70 3.02 -6.48 13.13
N GLU A 71 3.79 -6.14 14.16
CA GLU A 71 5.19 -5.75 13.98
C GLU A 71 6.03 -6.89 13.42
N GLU A 72 5.85 -8.12 13.90
CA GLU A 72 6.52 -9.30 13.35
C GLU A 72 6.23 -9.49 11.87
N PHE A 73 4.99 -9.29 11.45
CA PHE A 73 4.61 -9.38 10.04
C PHE A 73 5.30 -8.30 9.20
N LEU A 74 5.40 -7.08 9.70
CA LEU A 74 6.13 -6.02 9.00
C LEU A 74 7.62 -6.37 8.84
N ILE A 75 8.23 -6.91 9.88
CA ILE A 75 9.63 -7.35 9.85
C ILE A 75 9.81 -8.47 8.81
N GLN A 76 8.87 -9.41 8.75
CA GLN A 76 8.94 -10.52 7.80
C GLN A 76 8.78 -10.00 6.36
N LEU A 77 7.88 -9.06 6.10
CA LEU A 77 7.77 -8.43 4.79
C LEU A 77 9.08 -7.76 4.38
N LYS A 78 9.71 -7.05 5.31
CA LYS A 78 11.01 -6.42 5.07
C LYS A 78 12.06 -7.46 4.69
N GLU A 79 12.16 -8.55 5.43
CA GLU A 79 13.10 -9.63 5.15
C GLU A 79 12.84 -10.28 3.80
N ASP A 80 11.57 -10.37 3.40
CA ASP A 80 11.17 -10.96 2.12
C ASP A 80 11.29 -9.99 0.94
N GLY A 81 11.73 -8.76 1.19
CA GLY A 81 11.92 -7.78 0.13
C GLY A 81 10.63 -7.15 -0.37
N ILE A 82 9.58 -7.14 0.44
CA ILE A 82 8.27 -6.58 0.10
C ILE A 82 8.14 -5.20 0.73
N PHE A 83 7.86 -4.18 -0.08
CA PHE A 83 7.72 -2.81 0.40
C PHE A 83 6.47 -2.17 -0.18
N LEU A 84 5.74 -1.44 0.67
CA LEU A 84 4.55 -0.69 0.28
C LEU A 84 4.88 0.80 0.25
N ILE A 85 4.55 1.44 -0.86
CA ILE A 85 4.52 2.90 -0.98
C ILE A 85 3.13 3.30 -1.46
N ASP A 86 2.86 4.60 -1.50
CA ASP A 86 1.61 5.13 -2.03
C ASP A 86 1.89 6.02 -3.23
N ILE A 87 0.92 6.15 -4.13
CA ILE A 87 1.00 7.10 -5.26
C ILE A 87 1.15 8.51 -4.70
N ILE A 88 0.43 8.82 -3.62
CA ILE A 88 0.50 10.10 -2.92
C ILE A 88 1.05 9.82 -1.53
N ASP A 89 2.14 10.48 -1.14
CA ASP A 89 2.86 10.18 0.11
C ASP A 89 2.31 10.92 1.35
N GLU A 90 1.23 11.68 1.19
CA GLU A 90 0.56 12.40 2.27
C GLU A 90 -0.94 12.10 2.23
N PRO A 91 -1.63 12.18 3.39
CA PRO A 91 -3.09 12.03 3.39
C PRO A 91 -3.75 13.08 2.51
N ILE A 92 -4.71 12.65 1.70
CA ILE A 92 -5.50 13.57 0.89
C ILE A 92 -6.56 14.21 1.80
N PRO A 93 -6.72 15.55 1.78
CA PRO A 93 -7.81 16.19 2.52
C PRO A 93 -9.15 15.58 2.10
N ILE A 94 -10.07 15.42 3.07
CA ILE A 94 -11.40 14.87 2.77
C ILE A 94 -12.13 15.83 1.84
N ARG A 95 -12.31 15.38 0.59
CA ARG A 95 -13.07 16.09 -0.44
C ARG A 95 -14.07 15.09 -1.03
N GLY A 96 -14.86 15.49 -2.00
CA GLY A 96 -15.68 14.55 -2.74
C GLY A 96 -14.82 13.48 -3.42
N ASN A 97 -15.36 12.27 -3.56
CA ASN A 97 -14.63 11.14 -4.16
C ASN A 97 -14.05 11.47 -5.54
N LYS A 98 -14.77 12.24 -6.34
CA LYS A 98 -14.30 12.63 -7.67
C LYS A 98 -13.11 13.55 -7.63
N GLU A 99 -13.08 14.49 -6.68
CA GLU A 99 -11.95 15.41 -6.53
C GLU A 99 -10.69 14.67 -6.10
N ASN A 100 -10.82 13.74 -5.17
CA ASN A 100 -9.71 12.91 -4.73
C ASN A 100 -9.17 12.06 -5.87
N GLU A 101 -10.06 11.49 -6.68
CA GLU A 101 -9.67 10.69 -7.83
C GLU A 101 -8.95 11.54 -8.89
N ASN A 102 -9.45 12.74 -9.19
CA ASN A 102 -8.80 13.63 -10.12
C ASN A 102 -7.40 14.01 -9.66
N TYR A 103 -7.25 14.29 -8.36
CA TYR A 103 -5.94 14.59 -7.78
C TYR A 103 -5.00 13.38 -7.91
N LEU A 104 -5.48 12.18 -7.58
CA LEU A 104 -4.71 10.95 -7.72
C LEU A 104 -4.21 10.77 -9.16
N ILE A 105 -5.09 10.98 -10.14
CA ILE A 105 -4.74 10.85 -11.55
C ILE A 105 -3.60 11.80 -11.94
N THR A 106 -3.60 13.04 -11.41
CA THR A 106 -2.52 13.99 -11.69
C THR A 106 -1.18 13.55 -11.10
N GLN A 107 -1.19 12.72 -10.06
CA GLN A 107 0.02 12.25 -9.40
C GLN A 107 0.60 10.97 -10.03
N ILE A 108 -0.19 10.24 -10.81
CA ILE A 108 0.27 9.00 -11.44
C ILE A 108 1.53 9.20 -12.29
N PRO A 109 1.62 10.19 -13.19
CA PRO A 109 2.84 10.38 -13.99
C PRO A 109 4.07 10.78 -13.16
N LYS A 110 3.86 11.30 -11.96
CA LYS A 110 4.95 11.78 -11.08
C LYS A 110 5.53 10.69 -10.18
N LEU A 111 4.90 9.53 -10.14
CA LEU A 111 5.28 8.45 -9.22
C LEU A 111 6.72 7.98 -9.47
N LYS A 112 7.11 7.78 -10.71
CA LYS A 112 8.44 7.28 -11.04
C LYS A 112 9.54 8.26 -10.62
N ASP A 113 9.33 9.55 -10.83
CA ASP A 113 10.28 10.58 -10.39
C ASP A 113 10.41 10.60 -8.87
N ARG A 114 9.28 10.44 -8.17
CA ARG A 114 9.29 10.37 -6.71
C ARG A 114 10.02 9.11 -6.21
N MET A 115 9.81 7.97 -6.88
CA MET A 115 10.55 6.75 -6.55
C MET A 115 12.06 6.95 -6.74
N ASN A 116 12.47 7.60 -7.82
CA ASN A 116 13.88 7.91 -8.06
C ASN A 116 14.45 8.79 -6.95
N SER A 117 13.69 9.78 -6.48
CA SER A 117 14.13 10.64 -5.37
C SER A 117 14.27 9.88 -4.05
N MET A 118 13.58 8.77 -3.89
CA MET A 118 13.67 7.87 -2.74
C MET A 118 14.70 6.75 -2.93
N ASN A 119 15.42 6.75 -4.04
CA ASN A 119 16.35 5.68 -4.44
C ASN A 119 15.66 4.31 -4.52
N ILE A 120 14.41 4.30 -4.95
CA ILE A 120 13.68 3.05 -5.23
C ILE A 120 13.87 2.74 -6.71
N ASN A 121 14.61 1.65 -6.98
CA ASN A 121 14.88 1.19 -8.33
C ASN A 121 14.46 -0.28 -8.44
N VAL A 122 13.21 -0.49 -8.83
CA VAL A 122 12.59 -1.81 -8.95
C VAL A 122 11.96 -1.90 -10.33
N ASP A 123 12.18 -3.01 -11.03
CA ASP A 123 11.59 -3.23 -12.34
C ASP A 123 10.06 -3.14 -12.27
N GLU A 124 9.47 -2.46 -13.23
CA GLU A 124 8.02 -2.21 -13.26
C GLU A 124 7.21 -3.52 -13.21
N GLU A 125 7.73 -4.60 -13.75
CA GLU A 125 7.09 -5.92 -13.72
C GLU A 125 6.90 -6.47 -12.29
N LYS A 126 7.64 -5.92 -11.33
CA LYS A 126 7.56 -6.30 -9.91
C LYS A 126 6.68 -5.34 -9.09
N TRP A 127 6.02 -4.40 -9.74
CA TRP A 127 5.09 -3.48 -9.09
C TRP A 127 3.70 -4.08 -9.08
N ILE A 128 2.99 -3.91 -7.97
CA ILE A 128 1.59 -4.29 -7.83
C ILE A 128 0.83 -3.09 -7.27
N PHE A 129 -0.01 -2.48 -8.11
CA PHE A 129 -0.91 -1.43 -7.66
C PHE A 129 -2.09 -2.06 -6.94
N LEU A 130 -2.36 -1.63 -5.72
CA LEU A 130 -3.50 -2.07 -4.93
C LEU A 130 -4.57 -0.99 -4.99
N LEU A 131 -5.62 -1.23 -5.77
CA LEU A 131 -6.61 -0.23 -6.13
C LEU A 131 -7.80 -0.24 -5.17
N ALA A 132 -8.21 0.95 -4.70
CA ALA A 132 -9.46 1.08 -3.97
C ALA A 132 -10.65 0.94 -4.92
N ARG A 133 -10.49 1.37 -6.17
CA ARG A 133 -11.52 1.30 -7.21
C ARG A 133 -10.89 1.17 -8.60
N ASN A 134 -11.66 0.72 -9.58
CA ASN A 134 -11.15 0.51 -10.94
C ASN A 134 -11.21 1.75 -11.85
N SER A 135 -11.84 2.83 -11.41
CA SER A 135 -12.11 3.99 -12.27
C SER A 135 -10.86 4.65 -12.85
N TYR A 136 -9.72 4.59 -12.15
CA TYR A 136 -8.46 5.17 -12.65
C TYR A 136 -7.48 4.13 -13.19
N LYS A 137 -7.88 2.88 -13.29
CA LYS A 137 -7.01 1.79 -13.77
C LYS A 137 -6.47 2.04 -15.17
N LYS A 138 -7.27 2.66 -16.05
CA LYS A 138 -6.85 2.99 -17.42
C LYS A 138 -5.64 3.93 -17.45
N TYR A 139 -5.56 4.88 -16.51
CA TYR A 139 -4.42 5.80 -16.43
C TYR A 139 -3.17 5.07 -15.97
N LEU A 140 -3.30 4.13 -15.06
CA LEU A 140 -2.18 3.28 -14.63
C LEU A 140 -1.71 2.36 -15.74
N ASN A 141 -2.63 1.81 -16.53
CA ASN A 141 -2.26 0.96 -17.67
C ASN A 141 -1.52 1.75 -18.76
N ASN A 142 -1.88 3.02 -18.95
CA ASN A 142 -1.18 3.87 -19.92
C ASN A 142 0.24 4.24 -19.44
N GLU A 143 0.40 4.60 -18.17
CA GLU A 143 1.69 5.03 -17.63
C GLU A 143 2.61 3.85 -17.27
N TYR A 144 2.05 2.80 -16.68
CA TYR A 144 2.81 1.66 -16.16
C TYR A 144 2.21 0.34 -16.65
N PRO A 145 2.31 0.06 -17.96
CA PRO A 145 1.65 -1.11 -18.55
C PRO A 145 2.15 -2.46 -18.05
N LYS A 146 3.39 -2.53 -17.56
CA LYS A 146 3.99 -3.79 -17.10
C LYS A 146 3.65 -4.13 -15.66
N ALA A 147 3.19 -3.15 -14.86
CA ALA A 147 2.81 -3.36 -13.48
C ALA A 147 1.48 -4.10 -13.37
N LYS A 148 1.32 -4.91 -12.32
CA LYS A 148 0.03 -5.53 -12.02
C LYS A 148 -0.90 -4.50 -11.36
N LYS A 149 -2.21 -4.64 -11.59
CA LYS A 149 -3.25 -3.79 -11.01
C LYS A 149 -4.32 -4.69 -10.43
N ILE A 150 -4.42 -4.72 -9.11
CA ILE A 150 -5.35 -5.59 -8.39
C ILE A 150 -6.15 -4.74 -7.42
N ARG A 151 -7.48 -4.95 -7.34
CA ARG A 151 -8.26 -4.31 -6.29
C ARG A 151 -7.78 -4.81 -4.94
N TRP A 152 -7.51 -3.90 -4.01
CA TRP A 152 -6.86 -4.30 -2.75
C TRP A 152 -7.70 -5.30 -1.96
N LYS A 153 -9.03 -5.20 -1.98
CA LYS A 153 -9.90 -6.14 -1.28
C LYS A 153 -9.79 -7.59 -1.82
N ASP A 154 -9.31 -7.74 -3.06
CA ASP A 154 -9.16 -9.05 -3.69
C ASP A 154 -7.73 -9.57 -3.59
N PHE A 155 -6.79 -8.77 -3.09
CA PHE A 155 -5.37 -9.15 -3.06
C PHE A 155 -5.12 -10.43 -2.25
N ARG A 156 -5.86 -10.63 -1.18
CA ARG A 156 -5.79 -11.86 -0.38
C ARG A 156 -6.07 -13.14 -1.19
N LEU A 157 -6.77 -13.03 -2.31
CA LEU A 157 -7.13 -14.15 -3.19
C LEU A 157 -6.07 -14.44 -4.24
N HIS A 158 -5.14 -13.51 -4.46
CA HIS A 158 -4.06 -13.64 -5.44
C HIS A 158 -2.82 -14.23 -4.77
N ARG A 159 -2.58 -15.51 -5.00
CA ARG A 159 -1.44 -16.22 -4.40
C ARG A 159 -0.52 -16.81 -5.43
#